data_68f47dec52686919bec823349a7e60e3
#
_entry.id   68f47dec52686919bec823349a7e60e3
#
_cell.length_a   1.000
_cell.length_b   1.000
_cell.length_c   1.000
_cell.angle_alpha   90.00
_cell.angle_beta   90.00
_cell.angle_gamma   90.00
#
_symmetry.space_group_name_H-M   'P 1'
#
loop_
_entity.id
_entity.type
_entity.pdbx_description
1 polymer ?
#
loop_
_entity_poly.entity_id
_entity_poly.type
_entity_poly.pdbx_seq_one_letter_code
_entity_poly.pdbx_strand_id
1 'polypeptide(L)'
;MKRLTVGLAAMLVAALFACVIYGGAPGGPGGRPMGRGPGAAPPIANPPLAKNEAEDKILKVLDDMDKNQRRGMMNVPIDDGRLLRALVEATGAKHVVEIGTSNGYSGLWMCLGLRAAGGKLTTHEIDAQRAGLARENFKRAGVENLVTLVEGDAHTEIVKIKDPIDLVFLDADKEGYADYLKKLLPLVRPGGLIMAHNTSMQGGSMQEFLKAATTNPDLETVFLNTQATGISLTLKKR
;
A
#
# COMPACT_ATOMS: atom_id res chain seq x y z
N MET A 1 -65.15 25.46 8.55
CA MET A 1 -65.20 24.26 7.70
C MET A 1 -64.06 24.29 6.71
N LYS A 2 -63.23 23.31 6.76
CA LYS A 2 -62.31 22.62 5.85
C LYS A 2 -60.94 22.40 6.51
N ARG A 3 -60.92 21.40 7.36
CA ARG A 3 -59.70 20.58 7.62
C ARG A 3 -59.95 19.25 6.93
N LEU A 4 -58.97 18.64 6.43
CA LEU A 4 -58.70 17.35 5.81
C LEU A 4 -58.24 17.50 4.36
N THR A 5 -56.94 17.31 4.20
CA THR A 5 -56.34 16.34 3.27
C THR A 5 -54.84 16.64 3.12
N VAL A 6 -54.06 16.25 4.11
CA VAL A 6 -52.61 16.05 3.98
C VAL A 6 -52.29 14.84 4.87
N GLY A 7 -52.43 13.65 4.35
CA GLY A 7 -52.26 12.46 5.17
C GLY A 7 -52.24 11.16 4.37
N LEU A 8 -51.78 11.17 3.11
CA LEU A 8 -51.70 9.90 2.35
C LEU A 8 -50.54 9.80 1.34
N ALA A 9 -49.59 10.74 1.38
CA ALA A 9 -48.41 10.68 0.48
C ALA A 9 -47.09 10.31 1.20
N ALA A 10 -47.12 10.12 2.52
CA ALA A 10 -45.91 9.83 3.30
C ALA A 10 -45.73 8.34 3.65
N MET A 11 -46.61 7.44 3.24
CA MET A 11 -46.51 6.01 3.57
C MET A 11 -46.13 5.10 2.41
N LEU A 12 -45.82 5.61 1.24
CA LEU A 12 -45.46 4.77 0.08
C LEU A 12 -43.96 4.84 -0.30
N VAL A 13 -43.13 5.63 0.40
CA VAL A 13 -41.68 5.72 0.15
C VAL A 13 -40.89 4.89 1.15
N ALA A 14 -41.45 4.43 2.25
CA ALA A 14 -40.79 3.60 3.26
C ALA A 14 -40.73 2.10 2.95
N ALA A 15 -41.47 1.62 1.95
CA ALA A 15 -41.57 0.19 1.63
C ALA A 15 -40.62 -0.29 0.51
N LEU A 16 -39.89 0.62 -0.15
CA LEU A 16 -38.98 0.28 -1.25
C LEU A 16 -37.49 0.29 -0.84
N PHE A 17 -37.16 0.67 0.40
CA PHE A 17 -35.79 0.67 0.91
C PHE A 17 -35.44 -0.53 1.83
N ALA A 18 -36.42 -1.40 2.12
CA ALA A 18 -36.23 -2.53 3.04
C ALA A 18 -35.86 -3.86 2.35
N CYS A 19 -35.74 -3.92 1.02
CA CYS A 19 -35.50 -5.18 0.29
C CYS A 19 -34.06 -5.39 -0.22
N VAL A 20 -33.12 -4.51 0.12
CA VAL A 20 -31.71 -4.63 -0.35
C VAL A 20 -30.72 -5.01 0.78
N ILE A 21 -31.15 -5.10 2.04
CA ILE A 21 -30.21 -5.30 3.18
C ILE A 21 -30.30 -6.70 3.82
N TYR A 22 -31.20 -7.59 3.42
CA TYR A 22 -31.29 -8.95 4.00
C TYR A 22 -31.43 -10.03 2.93
N GLY A 23 -30.30 -10.40 2.35
CA GLY A 23 -30.15 -11.56 1.47
C GLY A 23 -28.92 -12.38 1.81
N GLY A 24 -28.61 -12.53 3.11
CA GLY A 24 -27.57 -13.43 3.58
C GLY A 24 -28.24 -14.63 4.25
N ALA A 25 -28.43 -15.73 3.52
CA ALA A 25 -28.77 -17.02 4.11
C ALA A 25 -27.58 -17.55 4.93
N PRO A 26 -27.77 -18.21 6.10
CA PRO A 26 -26.69 -18.80 6.86
C PRO A 26 -26.07 -19.95 6.06
N GLY A 27 -24.81 -19.80 5.69
CA GLY A 27 -24.03 -20.82 5.01
C GLY A 27 -23.79 -22.02 5.92
N GLY A 28 -24.26 -23.20 5.50
CA GLY A 28 -23.92 -24.48 6.12
C GLY A 28 -22.43 -24.82 5.95
N PRO A 29 -21.87 -25.74 6.77
CA PRO A 29 -20.46 -26.16 6.71
C PRO A 29 -20.23 -26.94 5.39
N GLY A 30 -19.52 -26.36 4.45
CA GLY A 30 -19.21 -27.01 3.17
C GLY A 30 -19.12 -26.03 1.99
N GLY A 31 -18.74 -24.77 2.20
CA GLY A 31 -18.55 -23.79 1.12
C GLY A 31 -17.47 -24.26 0.14
N ARG A 32 -17.87 -24.78 -1.02
CA ARG A 32 -16.98 -24.93 -2.19
C ARG A 32 -16.43 -23.53 -2.51
N PRO A 33 -15.13 -23.41 -2.86
CA PRO A 33 -14.63 -22.15 -3.39
C PRO A 33 -15.52 -21.73 -4.55
N MET A 34 -16.00 -20.48 -4.56
CA MET A 34 -16.76 -19.94 -5.69
C MET A 34 -15.92 -20.10 -6.94
N GLY A 35 -16.25 -21.13 -7.73
CA GLY A 35 -15.67 -21.33 -9.04
C GLY A 35 -15.98 -20.10 -9.88
N ARG A 36 -15.03 -19.61 -10.65
CA ARG A 36 -15.27 -18.61 -11.69
C ARG A 36 -16.46 -19.08 -12.52
N GLY A 37 -17.44 -18.20 -12.71
CA GLY A 37 -18.60 -18.48 -13.55
C GLY A 37 -18.14 -18.94 -14.95
N PRO A 38 -18.94 -19.78 -15.63
CA PRO A 38 -18.63 -20.25 -16.98
C PRO A 38 -18.49 -19.04 -17.91
N GLY A 39 -17.32 -18.83 -18.49
CA GLY A 39 -17.03 -17.77 -19.46
C GLY A 39 -16.01 -16.70 -19.03
N ALA A 40 -15.44 -16.78 -17.81
CA ALA A 40 -14.33 -15.87 -17.45
C ALA A 40 -13.10 -16.23 -18.29
N ALA A 41 -12.60 -15.27 -19.07
CA ALA A 41 -11.34 -15.43 -19.77
C ALA A 41 -10.21 -15.81 -18.79
N PRO A 42 -9.25 -16.65 -19.19
CA PRO A 42 -8.09 -16.95 -18.35
C PRO A 42 -7.36 -15.64 -17.99
N PRO A 43 -6.75 -15.54 -16.81
CA PRO A 43 -5.97 -14.37 -16.47
C PRO A 43 -4.86 -14.18 -17.50
N ILE A 44 -4.72 -12.96 -18.00
CA ILE A 44 -3.62 -12.62 -18.90
C ILE A 44 -2.32 -12.81 -18.12
N ALA A 45 -1.43 -13.68 -18.66
CA ALA A 45 -0.08 -13.81 -18.12
C ALA A 45 0.65 -12.47 -18.34
N ASN A 46 1.08 -11.84 -17.24
CA ASN A 46 1.73 -10.53 -17.27
C ASN A 46 2.96 -10.53 -16.35
N PRO A 47 4.00 -11.36 -16.65
CA PRO A 47 5.23 -11.33 -15.87
C PRO A 47 5.94 -9.99 -16.04
N PRO A 48 6.68 -9.50 -15.02
CA PRO A 48 7.52 -8.33 -15.17
C PRO A 48 8.64 -8.61 -16.18
N LEU A 49 8.88 -7.68 -17.10
CA LEU A 49 9.91 -7.79 -18.11
C LEU A 49 11.04 -6.78 -17.82
N ALA A 50 12.28 -7.24 -17.89
CA ALA A 50 13.44 -6.38 -17.75
C ALA A 50 13.69 -5.58 -19.04
N LYS A 51 13.96 -4.29 -18.89
CA LYS A 51 14.36 -3.41 -19.98
C LYS A 51 15.87 -3.52 -20.31
N ASN A 52 16.67 -3.92 -19.31
CA ASN A 52 18.14 -4.00 -19.41
C ASN A 52 18.67 -4.98 -18.34
N GLU A 53 19.99 -5.27 -18.39
CA GLU A 53 20.64 -6.20 -17.47
C GLU A 53 20.51 -5.82 -16.00
N ALA A 54 20.51 -4.53 -15.68
CA ALA A 54 20.38 -4.09 -14.31
C ALA A 54 18.98 -4.34 -13.74
N GLU A 55 17.92 -4.15 -14.54
CA GLU A 55 16.56 -4.54 -14.16
C GLU A 55 16.44 -6.07 -14.07
N ASP A 56 17.04 -6.81 -15.01
CA ASP A 56 17.03 -8.28 -15.00
C ASP A 56 17.64 -8.83 -13.71
N LYS A 57 18.76 -8.25 -13.26
CA LYS A 57 19.40 -8.61 -12.00
C LYS A 57 18.47 -8.41 -10.80
N ILE A 58 17.75 -7.28 -10.73
CA ILE A 58 16.80 -6.99 -9.65
C ILE A 58 15.63 -7.98 -9.72
N LEU A 59 15.04 -8.21 -10.91
CA LEU A 59 13.91 -9.11 -11.08
C LEU A 59 14.24 -10.55 -10.73
N LYS A 60 15.47 -11.03 -11.01
CA LYS A 60 15.96 -12.34 -10.58
C LYS A 60 16.06 -12.47 -9.06
N VAL A 61 16.50 -11.42 -8.38
CA VAL A 61 16.53 -11.42 -6.91
C VAL A 61 15.12 -11.40 -6.34
N LEU A 62 14.20 -10.62 -6.91
CA LEU A 62 12.79 -10.60 -6.52
C LEU A 62 12.11 -11.97 -6.70
N ASP A 63 12.36 -12.66 -7.81
CA ASP A 63 11.85 -14.01 -8.07
C ASP A 63 12.39 -15.03 -7.07
N ASP A 64 13.69 -14.97 -6.75
CA ASP A 64 14.30 -15.82 -5.73
C ASP A 64 13.73 -15.54 -4.33
N MET A 65 13.56 -14.28 -3.96
CA MET A 65 12.94 -13.89 -2.68
C MET A 65 11.49 -14.38 -2.59
N ASP A 66 10.74 -14.29 -3.68
CA ASP A 66 9.36 -14.76 -3.74
C ASP A 66 9.25 -16.28 -3.53
N LYS A 67 10.17 -17.05 -4.12
CA LYS A 67 10.22 -18.51 -4.02
C LYS A 67 10.80 -19.02 -2.71
N ASN A 68 11.84 -18.36 -2.19
CA ASN A 68 12.70 -18.93 -1.16
C ASN A 68 12.71 -18.15 0.16
N GLN A 69 12.22 -16.89 0.19
CA GLN A 69 12.28 -16.03 1.38
C GLN A 69 10.90 -15.57 1.90
N ARG A 70 9.79 -16.14 1.41
CA ARG A 70 8.44 -15.77 1.92
C ARG A 70 8.16 -16.31 3.32
N ARG A 71 8.77 -17.44 3.68
CA ARG A 71 8.50 -18.07 4.97
C ARG A 71 9.02 -17.22 6.13
N GLY A 72 8.13 -16.73 6.97
CA GLY A 72 8.48 -15.85 8.10
C GLY A 72 8.68 -14.37 7.74
N MET A 73 8.55 -14.01 6.45
CA MET A 73 8.60 -12.62 5.98
C MET A 73 7.22 -12.15 5.52
N MET A 74 7.00 -10.85 5.61
CA MET A 74 5.74 -10.21 5.22
C MET A 74 5.89 -9.47 3.88
N ASN A 75 6.31 -10.22 2.83
CA ASN A 75 6.45 -9.64 1.50
C ASN A 75 5.10 -9.22 0.95
N VAL A 76 5.02 -8.02 0.40
CA VAL A 76 3.85 -7.55 -0.34
C VAL A 76 3.52 -8.49 -1.51
N PRO A 77 2.27 -8.58 -1.98
CA PRO A 77 1.93 -9.22 -3.23
C PRO A 77 2.74 -8.64 -4.41
N ILE A 78 3.00 -9.45 -5.43
CA ILE A 78 3.75 -9.01 -6.63
C ILE A 78 3.11 -7.79 -7.28
N ASP A 79 1.78 -7.76 -7.40
CA ASP A 79 1.07 -6.65 -8.03
C ASP A 79 1.19 -5.34 -7.23
N ASP A 80 1.24 -5.43 -5.89
CA ASP A 80 1.47 -4.27 -5.03
C ASP A 80 2.89 -3.73 -5.18
N GLY A 81 3.89 -4.63 -5.29
CA GLY A 81 5.27 -4.25 -5.61
C GLY A 81 5.39 -3.58 -6.98
N ARG A 82 4.70 -4.10 -7.99
CA ARG A 82 4.64 -3.51 -9.33
C ARG A 82 3.97 -2.14 -9.34
N LEU A 83 2.93 -1.96 -8.52
CA LEU A 83 2.29 -0.67 -8.34
C LEU A 83 3.26 0.33 -7.72
N LEU A 84 4.03 -0.06 -6.69
CA LEU A 84 5.08 0.78 -6.11
C LEU A 84 6.10 1.22 -7.17
N ARG A 85 6.63 0.28 -7.98
CA ARG A 85 7.51 0.61 -9.10
C ARG A 85 6.87 1.65 -10.04
N ALA A 86 5.64 1.40 -10.47
CA ALA A 86 4.95 2.27 -11.42
C ALA A 86 4.74 3.69 -10.87
N LEU A 87 4.35 3.82 -9.60
CA LEU A 87 4.16 5.11 -8.95
C LEU A 87 5.48 5.87 -8.79
N VAL A 88 6.55 5.20 -8.35
CA VAL A 88 7.89 5.81 -8.21
C VAL A 88 8.40 6.32 -9.56
N GLU A 89 8.29 5.51 -10.61
CA GLU A 89 8.76 5.88 -11.96
C GLU A 89 7.89 6.97 -12.59
N ALA A 90 6.56 6.84 -12.54
CA ALA A 90 5.63 7.79 -13.14
C ALA A 90 5.68 9.18 -12.49
N THR A 91 5.92 9.26 -11.19
CA THR A 91 6.07 10.54 -10.47
C THR A 91 7.47 11.13 -10.57
N GLY A 92 8.42 10.38 -11.10
CA GLY A 92 9.84 10.78 -11.17
C GLY A 92 10.45 10.97 -9.78
N ALA A 93 10.00 10.17 -8.79
CA ALA A 93 10.36 10.32 -7.38
C ALA A 93 11.89 10.31 -7.19
N LYS A 94 12.40 11.30 -6.45
CA LYS A 94 13.82 11.44 -6.09
C LYS A 94 14.11 10.97 -4.68
N HIS A 95 13.16 11.09 -3.78
CA HIS A 95 13.28 10.64 -2.42
C HIS A 95 12.02 9.85 -2.01
N VAL A 96 12.21 8.55 -1.81
CA VAL A 96 11.17 7.65 -1.28
C VAL A 96 11.53 7.28 0.16
N VAL A 97 10.53 7.31 1.04
CA VAL A 97 10.66 6.87 2.43
C VAL A 97 9.75 5.68 2.65
N GLU A 98 10.31 4.58 3.17
CA GLU A 98 9.60 3.36 3.52
C GLU A 98 9.68 3.12 5.02
N ILE A 99 8.55 2.72 5.61
CA ILE A 99 8.48 2.25 7.00
C ILE A 99 8.07 0.78 6.99
N GLY A 100 8.99 -0.10 7.40
CA GLY A 100 8.85 -1.56 7.33
C GLY A 100 9.60 -2.15 6.14
N THR A 101 10.93 -2.28 6.26
CA THR A 101 11.79 -2.86 5.21
C THR A 101 11.60 -4.37 5.06
N SER A 102 11.38 -5.09 6.17
CA SER A 102 11.43 -6.56 6.22
C SER A 102 12.71 -7.09 5.56
N ASN A 103 12.61 -8.02 4.61
CA ASN A 103 13.75 -8.54 3.84
C ASN A 103 14.11 -7.68 2.59
N GLY A 104 13.50 -6.51 2.41
CA GLY A 104 13.77 -5.57 1.31
C GLY A 104 12.97 -5.81 0.03
N TYR A 105 11.92 -6.64 0.06
CA TYR A 105 11.16 -7.02 -1.14
C TYR A 105 10.47 -5.83 -1.81
N SER A 106 9.70 -5.04 -1.06
CA SER A 106 9.06 -3.79 -1.53
C SER A 106 10.10 -2.75 -1.95
N GLY A 107 11.18 -2.62 -1.17
CA GLY A 107 12.31 -1.74 -1.48
C GLY A 107 12.94 -2.04 -2.84
N LEU A 108 13.08 -3.31 -3.23
CA LEU A 108 13.60 -3.70 -4.54
C LEU A 108 12.66 -3.31 -5.68
N TRP A 109 11.34 -3.45 -5.50
CA TRP A 109 10.37 -2.97 -6.47
C TRP A 109 10.45 -1.46 -6.65
N MET A 110 10.59 -0.69 -5.55
CA MET A 110 10.79 0.76 -5.62
C MET A 110 12.13 1.12 -6.25
N CYS A 111 13.20 0.37 -6.02
CA CYS A 111 14.49 0.59 -6.65
C CYS A 111 14.47 0.45 -8.18
N LEU A 112 13.59 -0.38 -8.76
CA LEU A 112 13.38 -0.40 -10.21
C LEU A 112 12.93 0.96 -10.75
N GLY A 113 11.97 1.61 -10.10
CA GLY A 113 11.51 2.96 -10.47
C GLY A 113 12.53 4.05 -10.15
N LEU A 114 13.19 3.97 -9.00
CA LEU A 114 14.21 4.93 -8.57
C LEU A 114 15.43 4.96 -9.48
N ARG A 115 15.86 3.82 -10.03
CA ARG A 115 16.93 3.79 -11.04
C ARG A 115 16.57 4.63 -12.27
N ALA A 116 15.35 4.48 -12.75
CA ALA A 116 14.87 5.26 -13.90
C ALA A 116 14.74 6.76 -13.57
N ALA A 117 14.29 7.06 -12.35
CA ALA A 117 14.11 8.43 -11.90
C ALA A 117 15.43 9.10 -11.42
N GLY A 118 16.49 8.36 -11.12
CA GLY A 118 17.71 8.88 -10.48
C GLY A 118 17.48 9.33 -9.03
N GLY A 119 16.66 8.57 -8.29
CA GLY A 119 16.28 8.84 -6.91
C GLY A 119 16.92 7.88 -5.91
N LYS A 120 16.53 8.00 -4.64
CA LYS A 120 17.01 7.20 -3.50
C LYS A 120 15.86 6.76 -2.61
N LEU A 121 16.06 5.61 -1.94
CA LEU A 121 15.19 5.04 -0.93
C LEU A 121 15.82 5.23 0.46
N THR A 122 15.05 5.78 1.41
CA THR A 122 15.34 5.68 2.84
C THR A 122 14.32 4.71 3.43
N THR A 123 14.78 3.59 4.00
CA THR A 123 13.90 2.55 4.53
C THR A 123 14.25 2.21 5.98
N HIS A 124 13.24 1.90 6.80
CA HIS A 124 13.39 1.71 8.24
C HIS A 124 12.96 0.30 8.65
N GLU A 125 13.80 -0.38 9.44
CA GLU A 125 13.54 -1.71 9.98
C GLU A 125 13.97 -1.80 11.44
N ILE A 126 13.08 -2.28 12.30
CA ILE A 126 13.35 -2.41 13.73
C ILE A 126 14.08 -3.73 14.06
N ASP A 127 13.87 -4.76 13.26
CA ASP A 127 14.46 -6.08 13.45
C ASP A 127 15.82 -6.18 12.77
N ALA A 128 16.88 -6.34 13.55
CA ALA A 128 18.26 -6.40 13.05
C ALA A 128 18.49 -7.59 12.09
N GLN A 129 17.81 -8.74 12.27
CA GLN A 129 17.97 -9.89 11.39
C GLN A 129 17.33 -9.64 10.03
N ARG A 130 16.14 -9.04 10.01
CA ARG A 130 15.48 -8.63 8.77
C ARG A 130 16.26 -7.54 8.06
N ALA A 131 16.76 -6.54 8.79
CA ALA A 131 17.62 -5.49 8.25
C ALA A 131 18.90 -6.08 7.62
N GLY A 132 19.54 -7.06 8.27
CA GLY A 132 20.68 -7.80 7.73
C GLY A 132 20.36 -8.49 6.41
N LEU A 133 19.24 -9.22 6.35
CA LEU A 133 18.77 -9.91 5.15
C LEU A 133 18.44 -8.92 4.02
N ALA A 134 17.82 -7.79 4.36
CA ALA A 134 17.53 -6.73 3.38
C ALA A 134 18.81 -6.15 2.76
N ARG A 135 19.86 -5.87 3.57
CA ARG A 135 21.16 -5.42 3.06
C ARG A 135 21.77 -6.42 2.08
N GLU A 136 21.71 -7.72 2.40
CA GLU A 136 22.17 -8.76 1.49
C GLU A 136 21.40 -8.78 0.17
N ASN A 137 20.08 -8.67 0.22
CA ASN A 137 19.23 -8.66 -0.97
C ASN A 137 19.47 -7.39 -1.82
N PHE A 138 19.61 -6.21 -1.22
CA PHE A 138 19.97 -4.98 -1.94
C PHE A 138 21.35 -5.09 -2.63
N LYS A 139 22.32 -5.68 -1.95
CA LYS A 139 23.64 -5.95 -2.53
C LYS A 139 23.58 -6.97 -3.68
N ARG A 140 22.85 -8.07 -3.51
CA ARG A 140 22.63 -9.07 -4.56
C ARG A 140 22.01 -8.44 -5.80
N ALA A 141 21.05 -7.53 -5.60
CA ALA A 141 20.38 -6.80 -6.67
C ALA A 141 21.24 -5.68 -7.29
N GLY A 142 22.34 -5.27 -6.65
CA GLY A 142 23.22 -4.18 -7.09
C GLY A 142 22.57 -2.80 -6.96
N VAL A 143 21.81 -2.59 -5.90
CA VAL A 143 21.09 -1.33 -5.62
C VAL A 143 21.47 -0.71 -4.27
N GLU A 144 22.47 -1.24 -3.59
CA GLU A 144 22.92 -0.76 -2.28
C GLU A 144 23.27 0.74 -2.27
N ASN A 145 23.72 1.27 -3.37
CA ASN A 145 24.02 2.70 -3.53
C ASN A 145 22.78 3.60 -3.65
N LEU A 146 21.60 3.02 -3.89
CA LEU A 146 20.33 3.72 -3.93
C LEU A 146 19.59 3.70 -2.58
N VAL A 147 20.02 2.84 -1.64
CA VAL A 147 19.27 2.54 -0.42
C VAL A 147 20.04 3.00 0.81
N THR A 148 19.39 3.79 1.64
CA THR A 148 19.78 4.05 3.02
C THR A 148 18.84 3.25 3.93
N LEU A 149 19.34 2.13 4.48
CA LEU A 149 18.61 1.33 5.45
C LEU A 149 18.94 1.80 6.87
N VAL A 150 17.95 2.29 7.58
CA VAL A 150 18.02 2.75 8.96
C VAL A 150 17.47 1.64 9.87
N GLU A 151 18.35 1.10 10.72
CA GLU A 151 17.98 0.10 11.71
C GLU A 151 17.56 0.78 13.00
N GLY A 152 16.35 0.49 13.47
CA GLY A 152 15.81 1.07 14.70
C GLY A 152 14.31 1.35 14.63
N ASP A 153 13.80 1.91 15.73
CA ASP A 153 12.40 2.29 15.84
C ASP A 153 12.09 3.49 14.93
N ALA A 154 11.23 3.26 13.92
CA ALA A 154 10.85 4.28 12.97
C ALA A 154 10.18 5.49 13.63
N HIS A 155 9.47 5.32 14.75
CA HIS A 155 8.89 6.45 15.51
C HIS A 155 9.92 7.48 15.95
N THR A 156 11.14 7.05 16.23
CA THR A 156 12.25 7.90 16.64
C THR A 156 13.17 8.28 15.49
N GLU A 157 13.34 7.42 14.51
CA GLU A 157 14.28 7.64 13.42
C GLU A 157 13.78 8.61 12.35
N ILE A 158 12.48 8.54 11.99
CA ILE A 158 11.92 9.38 10.91
C ILE A 158 11.96 10.88 11.21
N VAL A 159 12.03 11.29 12.49
CA VAL A 159 12.14 12.71 12.86
C VAL A 159 13.48 13.34 12.44
N LYS A 160 14.46 12.50 12.11
CA LYS A 160 15.77 12.91 11.61
C LYS A 160 15.75 13.25 10.12
N ILE A 161 14.72 12.82 9.38
CA ILE A 161 14.53 13.16 7.96
C ILE A 161 14.21 14.65 7.88
N LYS A 162 14.92 15.36 6.98
CA LYS A 162 14.74 16.82 6.77
C LYS A 162 14.45 17.14 5.31
N ASP A 163 14.84 16.26 4.40
CA ASP A 163 14.69 16.46 2.97
C ASP A 163 13.23 16.27 2.53
N PRO A 164 12.76 17.00 1.51
CA PRO A 164 11.46 16.77 0.91
C PRO A 164 11.28 15.32 0.42
N ILE A 165 10.07 14.80 0.59
CA ILE A 165 9.71 13.43 0.24
C ILE A 165 8.75 13.45 -0.95
N ASP A 166 9.01 12.62 -1.94
CA ASP A 166 8.15 12.44 -3.11
C ASP A 166 7.09 11.37 -2.90
N LEU A 167 7.48 10.26 -2.24
CA LEU A 167 6.59 9.15 -1.94
C LEU A 167 6.94 8.55 -0.58
N VAL A 168 5.90 8.32 0.23
CA VAL A 168 5.99 7.53 1.48
C VAL A 168 5.29 6.20 1.26
N PHE A 169 5.92 5.10 1.71
CA PHE A 169 5.29 3.78 1.79
C PHE A 169 5.23 3.31 3.25
N LEU A 170 4.03 3.05 3.76
CA LEU A 170 3.78 2.58 5.12
C LEU A 170 3.36 1.10 5.10
N ASP A 171 4.21 0.22 5.63
CA ASP A 171 3.92 -1.21 5.81
C ASP A 171 4.59 -1.79 7.06
N ALA A 172 4.50 -1.08 8.18
CA ALA A 172 5.00 -1.49 9.49
C ALA A 172 3.84 -1.85 10.44
N ASP A 173 4.01 -1.57 11.75
CA ASP A 173 3.00 -1.69 12.78
C ASP A 173 1.81 -0.78 12.47
N LYS A 174 0.61 -1.34 12.47
CA LYS A 174 -0.61 -0.60 12.07
C LYS A 174 -1.01 0.48 13.07
N GLU A 175 -0.60 0.34 14.31
CA GLU A 175 -0.81 1.32 15.38
C GLU A 175 0.00 2.59 15.16
N GLY A 176 1.15 2.49 14.50
CA GLY A 176 2.03 3.60 14.18
C GLY A 176 1.59 4.47 13.00
N TYR A 177 0.67 4.02 12.15
CA TYR A 177 0.38 4.70 10.88
C TYR A 177 -0.07 6.16 11.03
N ALA A 178 -0.88 6.48 12.04
CA ALA A 178 -1.31 7.85 12.30
C ALA A 178 -0.14 8.75 12.73
N ASP A 179 0.78 8.23 13.55
CA ASP A 179 1.98 8.93 13.96
C ASP A 179 2.96 9.15 12.81
N TYR A 180 3.17 8.10 11.99
CA TYR A 180 4.01 8.21 10.78
C TYR A 180 3.45 9.26 9.80
N LEU A 181 2.13 9.23 9.55
CA LEU A 181 1.48 10.24 8.72
C LEU A 181 1.71 11.65 9.29
N LYS A 182 1.46 11.84 10.56
CA LYS A 182 1.62 13.15 11.24
C LYS A 182 3.04 13.69 11.11
N LYS A 183 4.06 12.82 11.25
CA LYS A 183 5.47 13.21 11.21
C LYS A 183 5.99 13.44 9.79
N LEU A 184 5.55 12.61 8.82
CA LEU A 184 6.07 12.65 7.46
C LEU A 184 5.29 13.59 6.52
N LEU A 185 3.98 13.79 6.74
CA LEU A 185 3.15 14.65 5.89
C LEU A 185 3.70 16.07 5.68
N PRO A 186 4.26 16.75 6.69
CA PRO A 186 4.87 18.06 6.48
C PRO A 186 6.03 18.05 5.47
N LEU A 187 6.77 16.94 5.38
CA LEU A 187 7.91 16.75 4.48
C LEU A 187 7.51 16.27 3.09
N VAL A 188 6.32 15.65 2.94
CA VAL A 188 5.81 15.26 1.62
C VAL A 188 5.55 16.51 0.82
N ARG A 189 6.15 16.62 -0.38
CA ARG A 189 5.93 17.79 -1.23
C ARG A 189 4.49 17.86 -1.76
N PRO A 190 4.00 19.04 -2.14
CA PRO A 190 2.76 19.14 -2.93
C PRO A 190 2.83 18.32 -4.21
N GLY A 191 1.82 17.47 -4.47
CA GLY A 191 1.84 16.48 -5.54
C GLY A 191 2.61 15.20 -5.20
N GLY A 192 3.11 15.05 -3.98
CA GLY A 192 3.70 13.80 -3.46
C GLY A 192 2.63 12.81 -3.02
N LEU A 193 3.04 11.55 -2.85
CA LEU A 193 2.16 10.43 -2.58
C LEU A 193 2.47 9.79 -1.22
N ILE A 194 1.43 9.27 -0.56
CA ILE A 194 1.54 8.41 0.60
C ILE A 194 0.74 7.14 0.28
N MET A 195 1.43 6.01 0.22
CA MET A 195 0.83 4.70 0.03
C MET A 195 0.90 3.92 1.33
N ALA A 196 -0.23 3.39 1.80
CA ALA A 196 -0.28 2.57 3.00
C ALA A 196 -0.89 1.21 2.69
N HIS A 197 -0.23 0.14 3.14
CA HIS A 197 -0.63 -1.24 2.94
C HIS A 197 -1.56 -1.74 4.08
N ASN A 198 -2.33 -2.80 3.83
CA ASN A 198 -3.27 -3.42 4.78
C ASN A 198 -4.43 -2.52 5.24
N THR A 199 -4.84 -1.56 4.45
CA THR A 199 -5.87 -0.57 4.83
C THR A 199 -7.31 -1.10 4.82
N SER A 200 -7.54 -2.33 4.32
CA SER A 200 -8.84 -3.03 4.48
C SER A 200 -9.04 -3.60 5.89
N MET A 201 -7.99 -3.68 6.70
CA MET A 201 -8.05 -4.13 8.08
C MET A 201 -8.59 -2.99 8.97
N GLN A 202 -9.90 -2.81 9.00
CA GLN A 202 -10.60 -1.69 9.66
C GLN A 202 -10.65 -1.78 11.19
N GLY A 203 -9.70 -2.46 11.84
CA GLY A 203 -9.61 -2.54 13.30
C GLY A 203 -8.99 -1.29 13.95
N GLY A 204 -9.49 -0.91 15.11
CA GLY A 204 -9.01 0.11 16.08
C GLY A 204 -7.98 1.13 15.64
N SER A 205 -6.72 0.76 15.62
CA SER A 205 -5.57 1.63 15.34
C SER A 205 -5.52 2.20 13.91
N MET A 206 -6.00 1.46 12.91
CA MET A 206 -6.06 1.93 11.52
C MET A 206 -7.09 3.05 11.32
N GLN A 207 -8.12 3.15 12.16
CA GLN A 207 -9.17 4.17 12.01
C GLN A 207 -8.64 5.60 12.15
N GLU A 208 -7.70 5.86 13.05
CA GLU A 208 -7.11 7.20 13.19
C GLU A 208 -6.35 7.62 11.93
N PHE A 209 -5.55 6.71 11.39
CA PHE A 209 -4.87 6.94 10.11
C PHE A 209 -5.87 7.19 8.97
N LEU A 210 -6.86 6.31 8.80
CA LEU A 210 -7.87 6.44 7.74
C LEU A 210 -8.65 7.74 7.86
N LYS A 211 -9.06 8.11 9.08
CA LYS A 211 -9.72 9.38 9.34
C LYS A 211 -8.81 10.56 8.96
N ALA A 212 -7.57 10.57 9.41
CA ALA A 212 -6.62 11.65 9.10
C ALA A 212 -6.37 11.78 7.59
N ALA A 213 -6.25 10.65 6.87
CA ALA A 213 -6.01 10.63 5.44
C ALA A 213 -7.23 11.03 4.59
N THR A 214 -8.47 10.80 5.10
CA THR A 214 -9.72 11.03 4.33
C THR A 214 -10.47 12.30 4.71
N THR A 215 -10.16 12.92 5.84
CA THR A 215 -10.84 14.16 6.29
C THR A 215 -9.98 15.41 6.20
N ASN A 216 -8.70 15.29 5.86
CA ASN A 216 -7.81 16.42 5.65
C ASN A 216 -8.08 17.04 4.26
N PRO A 217 -8.46 18.34 4.17
CA PRO A 217 -8.77 18.99 2.90
C PRO A 217 -7.57 19.08 1.93
N ASP A 218 -6.34 18.98 2.43
CA ASP A 218 -5.14 19.01 1.60
C ASP A 218 -4.80 17.63 0.99
N LEU A 219 -5.56 16.60 1.33
CA LEU A 219 -5.33 15.24 0.87
C LEU A 219 -6.46 14.75 -0.05
N GLU A 220 -6.11 13.87 -0.97
CA GLU A 220 -7.06 13.09 -1.78
C GLU A 220 -6.68 11.63 -1.65
N THR A 221 -7.56 10.81 -1.10
CA THR A 221 -7.30 9.41 -0.80
C THR A 221 -8.21 8.50 -1.61
N VAL A 222 -7.63 7.52 -2.29
CA VAL A 222 -8.35 6.44 -2.97
C VAL A 222 -7.95 5.09 -2.37
N PHE A 223 -8.89 4.15 -2.36
CA PHE A 223 -8.65 2.79 -1.89
C PHE A 223 -8.57 1.84 -3.07
N LEU A 224 -7.49 1.07 -3.12
CA LEU A 224 -7.24 0.06 -4.13
C LEU A 224 -7.36 -1.31 -3.46
N ASN A 225 -8.27 -2.14 -3.95
CA ASN A 225 -8.46 -3.48 -3.42
C ASN A 225 -7.72 -4.49 -4.31
N THR A 226 -6.39 -4.44 -4.26
CA THR A 226 -5.52 -5.22 -5.15
C THR A 226 -5.54 -6.70 -4.82
N GLN A 227 -5.43 -7.05 -3.54
CA GLN A 227 -5.63 -8.41 -3.01
C GLN A 227 -5.94 -8.28 -1.51
N ALA A 228 -6.86 -9.02 -0.98
CA ALA A 228 -7.34 -9.22 0.40
C ALA A 228 -7.02 -8.16 1.49
N THR A 229 -5.90 -7.43 1.45
CA THR A 229 -5.45 -6.53 2.52
C THR A 229 -5.66 -5.04 2.23
N GLY A 230 -5.86 -4.67 0.95
CA GLY A 230 -6.13 -3.29 0.53
C GLY A 230 -4.95 -2.33 0.66
N ILE A 231 -4.97 -1.33 -0.21
CA ILE A 231 -4.01 -0.22 -0.22
C ILE A 231 -4.78 1.09 -0.19
N SER A 232 -4.35 2.07 0.60
CA SER A 232 -4.73 3.45 0.38
C SER A 232 -3.62 4.19 -0.37
N LEU A 233 -4.00 4.96 -1.37
CA LEU A 233 -3.13 5.86 -2.10
C LEU A 233 -3.62 7.29 -1.85
N THR A 234 -2.81 8.07 -1.18
CA THR A 234 -3.13 9.45 -0.77
C THR A 234 -2.22 10.42 -1.51
N LEU A 235 -2.82 11.34 -2.23
CA LEU A 235 -2.13 12.47 -2.87
C LEU A 235 -2.14 13.66 -1.92
N LYS A 236 -0.98 14.29 -1.66
CA LYS A 236 -0.93 15.64 -1.09
C LYS A 236 -1.19 16.64 -2.21
N LYS A 237 -2.35 17.32 -2.16
CA LYS A 237 -2.77 18.28 -3.20
C LYS A 237 -1.79 19.46 -3.32
N ARG A 238 -1.78 20.11 -4.49
CA ARG A 238 -0.99 21.31 -4.77
C ARG A 238 -1.67 22.57 -4.31
#